data_d7e506452bde49e59c9961f5d4c8ae1e
#
_entry.id   d7e506452bde49e59c9961f5d4c8ae1e
#
_cell.length_a   1.000
_cell.length_b   1.000
_cell.length_c   1.000
_cell.angle_alpha   90.00
_cell.angle_beta   90.00
_cell.angle_gamma   90.00
#
_symmetry.space_group_name_H-M   'P 1'
#
loop_
_entity.id
_entity.type
_entity.pdbx_description
1 polymer ?
#
loop_
_entity_poly.entity_id
_entity_poly.type
_entity_poly.pdbx_seq_one_letter_code
_entity_poly.pdbx_strand_id
1 'polypeptide(L)'
;MMVYGDENSDNIEFEYFNYLSGKTYTLNHGLIGFEANMIVGDYLDPYTMDDLSDVMPSSYALDKAYPNPFNPTTTVGYSLSNPAYVDITVYDITGRVVESLVGEFKSEGSHKVVWNASNMASGVYFVQLNVDGFTDTQKLMLIK
;
A
#
# COMPACT_ATOMS: atom_id res chain seq x y z
N MET A 1 -3.16 23.60 -7.99
CA MET A 1 -1.83 23.08 -7.67
C MET A 1 -0.98 24.29 -7.30
N MET A 2 -0.47 24.35 -6.08
CA MET A 2 0.49 25.40 -5.69
C MET A 2 1.88 24.79 -5.66
N VAL A 3 2.83 25.47 -6.28
CA VAL A 3 4.24 25.09 -6.26
C VAL A 3 4.95 26.09 -5.35
N TYR A 4 5.62 25.61 -4.31
CA TYR A 4 6.48 26.43 -3.47
C TYR A 4 7.92 25.97 -3.65
N GLY A 5 8.80 26.92 -3.99
CA GLY A 5 10.25 26.75 -3.93
C GLY A 5 10.81 27.64 -2.83
N ASP A 6 11.69 27.12 -2.00
CA ASP A 6 12.52 27.92 -1.11
C ASP A 6 13.71 28.45 -1.90
N GLU A 7 14.08 29.72 -1.68
CA GLU A 7 15.18 30.39 -2.40
C GLU A 7 16.56 29.71 -2.26
N ASN A 8 16.65 28.68 -1.41
CA ASN A 8 17.87 27.92 -1.13
C ASN A 8 17.75 26.40 -1.38
N SER A 9 16.64 25.90 -1.94
CA SER A 9 16.51 24.48 -2.26
C SER A 9 16.69 24.25 -3.75
N ASP A 10 17.65 23.40 -4.12
CA ASP A 10 17.89 22.98 -5.50
C ASP A 10 16.77 22.03 -6.02
N ASN A 11 15.69 21.85 -5.26
CA ASN A 11 14.64 20.85 -5.53
C ASN A 11 13.24 21.43 -5.34
N ILE A 12 12.32 21.05 -6.21
CA ILE A 12 10.90 21.38 -6.12
C ILE A 12 10.16 20.20 -5.50
N GLU A 13 9.42 20.43 -4.41
CA GLU A 13 8.44 19.51 -3.88
C GLU A 13 7.05 19.85 -4.42
N PHE A 14 6.34 18.82 -4.87
CA PHE A 14 4.96 18.94 -5.33
C PHE A 14 4.02 18.44 -4.24
N GLU A 15 3.04 19.27 -3.88
CA GLU A 15 1.95 18.88 -2.99
C GLU A 15 0.63 18.85 -3.76
N TYR A 16 -0.11 17.76 -3.60
CA TYR A 16 -1.46 17.60 -4.12
C TYR A 16 -2.46 17.67 -2.97
N PHE A 17 -3.40 18.60 -3.04
CA PHE A 17 -4.52 18.69 -2.11
C PHE A 17 -5.75 17.99 -2.69
N ASN A 18 -6.22 16.95 -2.02
CA ASN A 18 -7.44 16.25 -2.40
C ASN A 18 -8.65 16.92 -1.73
N TYR A 19 -9.47 17.61 -2.51
CA TYR A 19 -10.64 18.34 -2.03
C TYR A 19 -11.74 17.45 -1.44
N LEU A 20 -11.80 16.17 -1.84
CA LEU A 20 -12.79 15.22 -1.35
C LEU A 20 -12.43 14.67 0.03
N SER A 21 -11.16 14.45 0.28
CA SER A 21 -10.65 13.93 1.57
C SER A 21 -10.15 15.02 2.51
N GLY A 22 -9.93 16.25 2.01
CA GLY A 22 -9.36 17.36 2.77
C GLY A 22 -7.89 17.19 3.16
N LYS A 23 -7.16 16.29 2.48
CA LYS A 23 -5.76 15.96 2.80
C LYS A 23 -4.81 16.49 1.74
N THR A 24 -3.59 16.80 2.20
CA THR A 24 -2.44 17.13 1.35
C THR A 24 -1.51 15.93 1.26
N TYR A 25 -1.03 15.63 0.07
CA TYR A 25 -0.09 14.56 -0.23
C TYR A 25 1.15 15.15 -0.86
N THR A 26 2.32 14.81 -0.33
CA THR A 26 3.61 15.19 -0.93
C THR A 26 3.99 14.15 -1.99
N LEU A 27 4.25 14.61 -3.21
CA LEU A 27 4.64 13.74 -4.31
C LEU A 27 6.15 13.56 -4.30
N ASN A 28 6.62 12.43 -3.82
CA ASN A 28 8.05 12.07 -3.77
C ASN A 28 8.53 11.49 -5.12
N HIS A 29 8.19 12.13 -6.22
CA HIS A 29 8.76 11.75 -7.52
C HIS A 29 10.05 12.52 -7.77
N GLY A 30 11.12 11.75 -7.91
CA GLY A 30 12.47 12.16 -8.24
C GLY A 30 12.68 13.67 -8.28
N LEU A 31 13.44 14.17 -7.34
CA LEU A 31 13.72 15.59 -7.20
C LEU A 31 14.01 16.23 -8.58
N ILE A 32 13.11 17.07 -9.06
CA ILE A 32 13.37 17.86 -10.27
C ILE A 32 14.25 19.02 -9.82
N GLY A 33 15.52 19.03 -10.26
CA GLY A 33 16.44 20.13 -9.98
C GLY A 33 15.84 21.46 -10.48
N PHE A 34 15.81 22.48 -9.63
CA PHE A 34 15.30 23.79 -10.01
C PHE A 34 16.36 24.59 -10.76
N GLU A 35 16.04 24.96 -12.00
CA GLU A 35 16.78 25.98 -12.76
C GLU A 35 15.85 27.18 -13.02
N ALA A 36 16.37 28.39 -12.86
CA ALA A 36 15.59 29.60 -13.12
C ALA A 36 15.06 29.61 -14.56
N ASN A 37 13.75 29.84 -14.73
CA ASN A 37 13.03 29.76 -15.99
C ASN A 37 12.92 28.38 -16.65
N MET A 38 13.09 27.30 -15.87
CA MET A 38 12.88 25.94 -16.34
C MET A 38 11.41 25.72 -16.72
N ILE A 39 11.19 25.12 -17.91
CA ILE A 39 9.87 24.61 -18.33
C ILE A 39 9.98 23.09 -18.35
N VAL A 40 9.13 22.41 -17.58
CA VAL A 40 9.04 20.95 -17.57
C VAL A 40 7.78 20.54 -18.31
N GLY A 41 7.97 19.88 -19.44
CA GLY A 41 6.90 19.56 -20.38
C GLY A 41 6.48 20.74 -21.25
N ASP A 42 5.95 20.50 -22.43
CA ASP A 42 5.41 21.51 -23.34
C ASP A 42 4.02 21.09 -23.86
N TYR A 43 3.45 21.87 -24.79
CA TYR A 43 2.13 21.58 -25.36
C TYR A 43 2.07 20.26 -26.15
N LEU A 44 3.20 19.81 -26.72
CA LEU A 44 3.31 18.60 -27.53
C LEU A 44 3.79 17.41 -26.71
N ASP A 45 4.53 17.67 -25.61
CA ASP A 45 5.02 16.68 -24.67
C ASP A 45 4.77 17.19 -23.22
N PRO A 46 3.50 17.19 -22.77
CA PRO A 46 3.19 17.66 -21.44
C PRO A 46 3.77 16.72 -20.40
N TYR A 47 4.39 17.31 -19.37
CA TYR A 47 4.83 16.51 -18.22
C TYR A 47 3.61 15.86 -17.58
N THR A 48 3.48 14.55 -17.72
CA THR A 48 2.40 13.76 -17.12
C THR A 48 2.87 13.20 -15.79
N MET A 49 2.08 13.44 -14.74
CA MET A 49 2.27 12.78 -13.45
C MET A 49 1.62 11.38 -13.51
N ASP A 50 2.09 10.52 -14.41
CA ASP A 50 1.49 9.20 -14.64
C ASP A 50 1.62 8.25 -13.45
N ASP A 51 2.46 8.59 -12.46
CA ASP A 51 2.74 7.71 -11.31
C ASP A 51 1.90 7.98 -10.06
N LEU A 52 0.86 8.81 -10.14
CA LEU A 52 -0.08 8.96 -9.02
C LEU A 52 -0.88 7.68 -8.74
N SER A 53 -0.98 6.78 -9.71
CA SER A 53 -1.62 5.49 -9.54
C SER A 53 -0.86 4.55 -8.59
N ASP A 54 0.47 4.70 -8.49
CA ASP A 54 1.28 3.92 -7.56
C ASP A 54 1.22 4.46 -6.11
N VAL A 55 0.77 5.72 -5.93
CA VAL A 55 0.71 6.36 -4.61
C VAL A 55 -0.63 6.14 -3.92
N MET A 56 -1.70 5.97 -4.72
CA MET A 56 -3.04 5.70 -4.20
C MET A 56 -3.63 4.47 -4.85
N PRO A 57 -3.83 3.39 -4.09
CA PRO A 57 -4.54 2.24 -4.60
C PRO A 57 -5.93 2.64 -5.09
N SER A 58 -6.26 2.31 -6.34
CA SER A 58 -7.58 2.59 -6.92
C SER A 58 -8.67 1.65 -6.42
N SER A 59 -8.28 0.58 -5.71
CA SER A 59 -9.17 -0.44 -5.16
C SER A 59 -8.56 -1.10 -3.94
N TYR A 60 -9.38 -1.79 -3.15
CA TYR A 60 -8.87 -2.71 -2.12
C TYR A 60 -8.17 -3.88 -2.80
N ALA A 61 -7.03 -4.30 -2.27
CA ALA A 61 -6.28 -5.44 -2.79
C ALA A 61 -5.50 -6.14 -1.67
N LEU A 62 -5.35 -7.46 -1.81
CA LEU A 62 -4.45 -8.28 -1.00
C LEU A 62 -3.23 -8.64 -1.86
N ASP A 63 -2.06 -8.14 -1.48
CA ASP A 63 -0.83 -8.40 -2.21
C ASP A 63 -0.32 -9.83 -1.94
N LYS A 64 0.53 -10.32 -2.84
CA LYS A 64 1.15 -11.63 -2.64
C LYS A 64 2.05 -11.60 -1.42
N ALA A 65 1.78 -12.49 -0.46
CA ALA A 65 2.62 -12.66 0.71
C ALA A 65 4.03 -13.13 0.32
N TYR A 66 5.04 -12.58 0.96
CA TYR A 66 6.43 -12.92 0.70
C TYR A 66 7.25 -13.02 2.00
N PRO A 67 8.06 -14.07 2.13
CA PRO A 67 8.18 -15.23 1.26
C PRO A 67 6.96 -16.15 1.29
N ASN A 68 6.71 -16.90 0.20
CA ASN A 68 5.72 -17.96 0.14
C ASN A 68 6.18 -19.02 -0.89
N PRO A 69 6.62 -20.24 -0.48
CA PRO A 69 6.59 -20.78 0.90
C PRO A 69 7.46 -20.03 1.90
N PHE A 70 7.14 -20.13 3.20
CA PHE A 70 7.80 -19.37 4.25
C PHE A 70 8.23 -20.24 5.46
N ASN A 71 9.22 -19.73 6.25
CA ASN A 71 9.74 -20.39 7.45
C ASN A 71 10.33 -19.35 8.43
N PRO A 72 9.83 -19.17 9.63
CA PRO A 72 8.44 -19.35 10.05
C PRO A 72 7.62 -18.07 9.82
N THR A 73 8.21 -17.03 9.20
CA THR A 73 7.60 -15.70 9.02
C THR A 73 7.34 -15.37 7.57
N THR A 74 6.22 -14.69 7.33
CA THR A 74 5.89 -14.10 6.03
C THR A 74 5.27 -12.73 6.23
N THR A 75 5.38 -11.87 5.21
CA THR A 75 4.77 -10.55 5.20
C THR A 75 3.60 -10.53 4.23
N VAL A 76 2.46 -10.09 4.71
CA VAL A 76 1.24 -9.90 3.92
C VAL A 76 1.08 -8.41 3.67
N GLY A 77 1.10 -8.00 2.41
CA GLY A 77 0.79 -6.65 1.98
C GLY A 77 -0.69 -6.51 1.65
N TYR A 78 -1.25 -5.33 1.80
CA TYR A 78 -2.60 -5.00 1.36
C TYR A 78 -2.71 -3.51 1.07
N SER A 79 -3.66 -3.16 0.22
CA SER A 79 -3.85 -1.79 -0.25
C SER A 79 -5.29 -1.35 -0.04
N LEU A 80 -5.48 -0.11 0.42
CA LEU A 80 -6.76 0.50 0.71
C LEU A 80 -6.97 1.75 -0.13
N SER A 81 -8.04 1.77 -0.93
CA SER A 81 -8.43 2.96 -1.70
C SER A 81 -9.07 4.07 -0.85
N ASN A 82 -9.61 3.72 0.30
CA ASN A 82 -10.22 4.64 1.26
C ASN A 82 -9.92 4.17 2.69
N PRO A 83 -9.98 5.09 3.68
CA PRO A 83 -9.88 4.69 5.08
C PRO A 83 -11.03 3.74 5.45
N ALA A 84 -10.69 2.59 6.03
CA ALA A 84 -11.67 1.55 6.33
C ALA A 84 -11.28 0.70 7.54
N TYR A 85 -12.25 -0.02 8.10
CA TYR A 85 -11.99 -1.06 9.07
C TYR A 85 -11.49 -2.31 8.33
N VAL A 86 -10.28 -2.77 8.70
CA VAL A 86 -9.60 -3.90 8.07
C VAL A 86 -9.61 -5.07 9.02
N ASP A 87 -10.07 -6.22 8.53
CA ASP A 87 -9.90 -7.52 9.19
C ASP A 87 -9.03 -8.41 8.31
N ILE A 88 -7.89 -8.85 8.86
CA ILE A 88 -7.02 -9.85 8.22
C ILE A 88 -6.90 -11.04 9.16
N THR A 89 -7.45 -12.16 8.73
CA THR A 89 -7.54 -13.38 9.52
C THR A 89 -6.91 -14.55 8.78
N VAL A 90 -6.18 -15.39 9.52
CA VAL A 90 -5.55 -16.62 9.01
C VAL A 90 -6.40 -17.82 9.40
N TYR A 91 -6.62 -18.71 8.43
CA TYR A 91 -7.38 -19.95 8.58
C TYR A 91 -6.53 -21.18 8.26
N ASP A 92 -6.84 -22.30 8.89
CA ASP A 92 -6.32 -23.60 8.48
C ASP A 92 -7.13 -24.21 7.32
N ILE A 93 -6.71 -25.39 6.83
CA ILE A 93 -7.36 -26.09 5.72
C ILE A 93 -8.80 -26.53 6.03
N THR A 94 -9.20 -26.51 7.29
CA THR A 94 -10.58 -26.84 7.71
C THR A 94 -11.47 -25.60 7.81
N GLY A 95 -10.93 -24.40 7.54
CA GLY A 95 -11.63 -23.14 7.68
C GLY A 95 -11.70 -22.61 9.11
N ARG A 96 -10.96 -23.20 10.04
CA ARG A 96 -10.90 -22.73 11.42
C ARG A 96 -9.92 -21.56 11.52
N VAL A 97 -10.32 -20.51 12.24
CA VAL A 97 -9.46 -19.37 12.56
C VAL A 97 -8.24 -19.83 13.35
N VAL A 98 -7.06 -19.48 12.85
CA VAL A 98 -5.76 -19.74 13.48
C VAL A 98 -5.27 -18.53 14.22
N GLU A 99 -5.34 -17.36 13.56
CA GLU A 99 -4.86 -16.09 14.10
C GLU A 99 -5.53 -14.90 13.39
N SER A 100 -5.81 -13.84 14.13
CA SER A 100 -6.21 -12.55 13.55
C SER A 100 -4.99 -11.63 13.53
N LEU A 101 -4.60 -11.17 12.35
CA LEU A 101 -3.39 -10.36 12.15
C LEU A 101 -3.68 -8.86 12.25
N VAL A 102 -4.85 -8.43 11.76
CA VAL A 102 -5.30 -7.03 11.78
C VAL A 102 -6.79 -7.04 12.11
N GLY A 103 -7.23 -6.14 13.00
CA GLY A 103 -8.62 -5.94 13.37
C GLY A 103 -8.80 -4.49 13.83
N GLU A 104 -8.50 -3.52 12.93
CA GLU A 104 -8.52 -2.11 13.28
C GLU A 104 -8.79 -1.20 12.07
N PHE A 105 -9.11 0.07 12.35
CA PHE A 105 -9.29 1.09 11.32
C PHE A 105 -7.94 1.55 10.76
N LYS A 106 -7.80 1.55 9.43
CA LYS A 106 -6.59 1.99 8.72
C LYS A 106 -6.91 3.11 7.74
N SER A 107 -5.93 3.98 7.51
CA SER A 107 -5.98 5.00 6.46
C SER A 107 -5.85 4.37 5.08
N GLU A 108 -6.24 5.12 4.05
CA GLU A 108 -5.91 4.78 2.64
C GLU A 108 -4.40 4.59 2.45
N GLY A 109 -4.02 3.81 1.44
CA GLY A 109 -2.63 3.53 1.09
C GLY A 109 -2.24 2.06 1.21
N SER A 110 -0.95 1.78 1.07
CA SER A 110 -0.39 0.44 1.16
C SER A 110 0.09 0.14 2.58
N HIS A 111 -0.26 -1.04 3.06
CA HIS A 111 0.03 -1.52 4.41
C HIS A 111 0.70 -2.89 4.38
N LYS A 112 1.38 -3.25 5.45
CA LYS A 112 2.01 -4.56 5.61
C LYS A 112 1.83 -5.07 7.02
N VAL A 113 1.59 -6.38 7.16
CA VAL A 113 1.56 -7.08 8.43
C VAL A 113 2.44 -8.33 8.34
N VAL A 114 3.17 -8.62 9.40
CA VAL A 114 4.02 -9.82 9.49
C VAL A 114 3.28 -10.90 10.25
N TRP A 115 3.20 -12.09 9.66
CA TRP A 115 2.72 -13.28 10.34
C TRP A 115 3.90 -14.17 10.78
N ASN A 116 3.95 -14.49 12.08
CA ASN A 116 4.93 -15.40 12.66
C ASN A 116 4.25 -16.69 13.07
N ALA A 117 4.39 -17.72 12.25
CA ALA A 117 3.79 -19.03 12.44
C ALA A 117 4.71 -20.04 13.19
N SER A 118 5.61 -19.55 14.06
CA SER A 118 6.56 -20.41 14.80
C SER A 118 5.88 -21.52 15.61
N ASN A 119 4.67 -21.26 16.10
CA ASN A 119 3.88 -22.20 16.90
C ASN A 119 2.93 -23.07 16.06
N MET A 120 2.88 -22.87 14.75
CA MET A 120 2.00 -23.59 13.84
C MET A 120 2.71 -24.80 13.22
N ALA A 121 1.96 -25.83 12.82
CA ALA A 121 2.49 -26.98 12.09
C ALA A 121 2.80 -26.60 10.64
N SER A 122 3.79 -27.27 10.02
CA SER A 122 4.00 -27.16 8.57
C SER A 122 2.72 -27.55 7.82
N GLY A 123 2.34 -26.79 6.80
CA GLY A 123 1.10 -27.03 6.08
C GLY A 123 0.60 -25.84 5.29
N VAL A 124 -0.62 -25.97 4.79
CA VAL A 124 -1.31 -24.95 4.03
C VAL A 124 -2.22 -24.15 4.96
N TYR A 125 -2.16 -22.84 4.81
CA TYR A 125 -2.99 -21.85 5.49
C TYR A 125 -3.61 -20.90 4.46
N PHE A 126 -4.66 -20.20 4.86
CA PHE A 126 -5.30 -19.17 4.05
C PHE A 126 -5.34 -17.88 4.84
N VAL A 127 -4.81 -16.80 4.26
CA VAL A 127 -4.99 -15.45 4.78
C VAL A 127 -6.12 -14.79 4.02
N GLN A 128 -7.07 -14.20 4.74
CA GLN A 128 -8.24 -13.52 4.18
C GLN A 128 -8.23 -12.07 4.65
N LEU A 129 -8.38 -11.16 3.69
CA LEU A 129 -8.65 -9.75 3.90
C LEU A 129 -10.15 -9.51 3.75
N ASN A 130 -10.75 -8.85 4.74
CA ASN A 130 -12.12 -8.31 4.67
C ASN A 130 -12.07 -6.81 4.94
N VAL A 131 -12.64 -6.02 4.04
CA VAL A 131 -12.73 -4.55 4.17
C VAL A 131 -13.94 -4.05 3.40
N ASP A 132 -14.87 -3.35 4.04
CA ASP A 132 -16.06 -2.72 3.43
C ASP A 132 -16.82 -3.61 2.42
N GLY A 133 -16.96 -4.91 2.74
CA GLY A 133 -17.62 -5.89 1.86
C GLY A 133 -16.73 -6.46 0.76
N PHE A 134 -15.52 -5.94 0.58
CA PHE A 134 -14.50 -6.59 -0.25
C PHE A 134 -13.86 -7.74 0.53
N THR A 135 -13.68 -8.88 -0.13
CA THR A 135 -13.02 -10.05 0.44
C THR A 135 -12.04 -10.61 -0.58
N ASP A 136 -10.81 -10.80 -0.16
CA ASP A 136 -9.78 -11.50 -0.94
C ASP A 136 -9.05 -12.51 -0.07
N THR A 137 -8.61 -13.63 -0.68
CA THR A 137 -8.01 -14.74 0.04
C THR A 137 -6.79 -15.28 -0.69
N GLN A 138 -5.70 -15.46 0.04
CA GLN A 138 -4.46 -16.00 -0.49
C GLN A 138 -4.03 -17.27 0.26
N LYS A 139 -3.53 -18.26 -0.50
CA LYS A 139 -2.93 -19.47 0.04
C LYS A 139 -1.48 -19.23 0.47
N LEU A 140 -1.14 -19.66 1.67
CA LEU A 140 0.20 -19.63 2.26
C LEU A 140 0.69 -21.06 2.52
N MET A 141 2.00 -21.30 2.36
CA MET A 141 2.62 -22.60 2.62
C MET A 141 3.74 -22.44 3.66
N LEU A 142 3.51 -22.96 4.86
CA LEU A 142 4.50 -23.01 5.93
C LEU A 142 5.34 -24.27 5.80
N ILE A 143 6.66 -24.10 5.74
CA ILE A 143 7.66 -25.16 5.73
C ILE A 143 8.57 -24.96 6.95
N LYS A 144 8.70 -25.99 7.77
CA LYS A 144 9.67 -26.04 8.87
C LYS A 144 10.74 -27.06 8.61
#